data_c59519d57d396f3116ee570699807f23
#
_entry.id   c59519d57d396f3116ee570699807f23
#
_cell.length_a   1.000
_cell.length_b   1.000
_cell.length_c   1.000
_cell.angle_alpha   90.00
_cell.angle_beta   90.00
_cell.angle_gamma   90.00
#
_symmetry.space_group_name_H-M   'P 1'
#
loop_
_entity.id
_entity.type
_entity.pdbx_description
1 polymer ?
#
loop_
_entity_poly.entity_id
_entity_poly.type
_entity_poly.pdbx_seq_one_letter_code
_entity_poly.pdbx_strand_id
1 'polypeptide(L)'
;MRRNWLASAAVAAVAISVPVTAVTGPTFAGTAQAATLSGQQKTTQANPASTPKRVLVTWNMLAAARAKGLVGRPYVWGGNTIHGFDCSGLTQWVYGHTSHGKHIQRTAEAQFLEFRRISHARARPGDLVFFHVTSYPGSYVYHVGVYEGGEYMVAATTYGEGVRYQSFAWGGNTVTFGTITH
;
A
#
# COMPACT_ATOMS: atom_id res chain seq x y z
N MET A 1 28.34 23.39 -39.94
CA MET A 1 28.46 21.95 -40.24
C MET A 1 27.29 21.20 -39.63
N ARG A 2 26.41 20.75 -40.50
CA ARG A 2 25.17 20.00 -40.08
C ARG A 2 25.52 18.54 -40.02
N ARG A 3 25.13 17.82 -38.93
CA ARG A 3 25.09 16.36 -38.91
C ARG A 3 23.76 15.89 -38.32
N ASN A 4 22.86 15.50 -39.22
CA ASN A 4 21.65 14.74 -38.94
C ASN A 4 22.04 13.34 -38.50
N TRP A 5 21.39 12.85 -37.43
CA TRP A 5 21.28 11.42 -37.16
C TRP A 5 19.81 11.08 -36.88
N LEU A 6 19.16 10.62 -37.94
CA LEU A 6 17.91 9.86 -37.84
C LEU A 6 18.31 8.37 -37.74
N ALA A 7 17.98 7.73 -36.64
CA ALA A 7 18.00 6.28 -36.55
C ALA A 7 16.60 5.80 -36.13
N SER A 8 15.86 5.35 -37.15
CA SER A 8 14.62 4.60 -36.97
C SER A 8 14.94 3.24 -36.39
N ALA A 9 14.38 2.89 -35.25
CA ALA A 9 14.32 1.53 -34.73
C ALA A 9 12.91 0.98 -34.97
N ALA A 10 12.77 0.05 -35.88
CA ALA A 10 11.56 -0.72 -36.13
C ALA A 10 11.38 -1.75 -35.01
N VAL A 11 10.26 -1.71 -34.33
CA VAL A 11 9.85 -2.75 -33.36
C VAL A 11 9.08 -3.80 -34.11
N ALA A 12 9.66 -4.99 -34.25
CA ALA A 12 8.99 -6.17 -34.78
C ALA A 12 8.10 -6.79 -33.71
N ALA A 13 6.79 -6.82 -33.95
CA ALA A 13 5.83 -7.54 -33.14
C ALA A 13 5.87 -9.04 -33.52
N VAL A 14 6.28 -9.89 -32.57
CA VAL A 14 6.17 -11.35 -32.69
C VAL A 14 4.81 -11.78 -32.15
N ALA A 15 3.93 -12.20 -33.04
CA ALA A 15 2.66 -12.84 -32.69
C ALA A 15 2.91 -14.32 -32.42
N ILE A 16 2.71 -14.76 -31.18
CA ILE A 16 2.74 -16.19 -30.81
C ILE A 16 1.31 -16.71 -30.86
N SER A 17 0.99 -17.49 -31.91
CA SER A 17 -0.28 -18.22 -32.02
C SER A 17 -0.13 -19.57 -31.31
N VAL A 18 -0.97 -19.83 -30.30
CA VAL A 18 -1.07 -21.12 -29.62
C VAL A 18 -2.21 -21.91 -30.27
N PRO A 19 -2.01 -23.13 -30.76
CA PRO A 19 -3.07 -23.96 -31.30
C PRO A 19 -3.93 -24.57 -30.17
N VAL A 20 -5.25 -24.35 -30.25
CA VAL A 20 -6.23 -25.03 -29.40
C VAL A 20 -6.45 -26.43 -29.97
N THR A 21 -5.99 -27.47 -29.27
CA THR A 21 -6.33 -28.87 -29.58
C THR A 21 -7.64 -29.24 -28.88
N ALA A 22 -8.66 -29.53 -29.67
CA ALA A 22 -9.92 -30.10 -29.20
C ALA A 22 -9.72 -31.56 -28.83
N VAL A 23 -9.96 -31.91 -27.57
CA VAL A 23 -10.00 -33.29 -27.09
C VAL A 23 -11.43 -33.78 -27.19
N THR A 24 -11.69 -34.66 -28.16
CA THR A 24 -12.94 -35.41 -28.25
C THR A 24 -12.86 -36.63 -27.35
N GLY A 25 -13.64 -36.67 -26.26
CA GLY A 25 -13.78 -37.84 -25.41
C GLY A 25 -14.86 -38.81 -25.90
N PRO A 26 -14.74 -40.11 -25.63
CA PRO A 26 -15.66 -41.12 -26.11
C PRO A 26 -17.00 -41.11 -25.38
N THR A 27 -18.08 -41.19 -26.15
CA THR A 27 -19.45 -41.43 -25.69
C THR A 27 -19.60 -42.89 -25.24
N PHE A 28 -19.89 -43.14 -23.98
CA PHE A 28 -20.33 -44.44 -23.50
C PHE A 28 -21.88 -44.41 -23.32
N ALA A 29 -22.56 -45.13 -24.18
CA ALA A 29 -23.95 -45.55 -23.97
C ALA A 29 -23.92 -46.79 -23.03
N GLY A 30 -24.43 -46.63 -21.83
CA GLY A 30 -24.56 -47.68 -20.85
C GLY A 30 -25.98 -47.72 -20.30
N THR A 31 -26.65 -48.83 -20.55
CA THR A 31 -28.02 -49.21 -20.19
C THR A 31 -28.32 -49.09 -18.70
N ALA A 32 -29.51 -48.61 -18.40
CA ALA A 32 -30.09 -48.56 -17.09
C ALA A 32 -30.27 -49.95 -16.47
N GLN A 33 -29.81 -50.11 -15.23
CA GLN A 33 -30.24 -51.17 -14.31
C GLN A 33 -30.55 -50.58 -12.96
N ALA A 34 -31.81 -50.62 -12.63
CA ALA A 34 -32.32 -50.24 -11.31
C ALA A 34 -31.86 -51.31 -10.29
N ALA A 35 -31.06 -50.94 -9.36
CA ALA A 35 -30.75 -51.71 -8.17
C ALA A 35 -31.17 -50.88 -6.94
N THR A 36 -32.30 -51.27 -6.34
CA THR A 36 -32.78 -50.78 -5.07
C THR A 36 -31.81 -51.30 -3.98
N LEU A 37 -30.98 -50.46 -3.40
CA LEU A 37 -30.29 -50.73 -2.19
C LEU A 37 -30.57 -49.61 -1.18
N SER A 38 -31.44 -49.97 -0.21
CA SER A 38 -31.61 -49.28 1.06
C SER A 38 -30.24 -49.30 1.79
N GLY A 39 -29.54 -48.18 1.70
CA GLY A 39 -28.28 -47.91 2.43
C GLY A 39 -28.42 -46.59 3.15
N GLN A 40 -28.40 -46.66 4.48
CA GLN A 40 -28.39 -45.50 5.36
C GLN A 40 -27.30 -44.54 4.92
N GLN A 41 -27.69 -43.40 4.42
CA GLN A 41 -26.81 -42.26 4.23
C GLN A 41 -26.45 -41.74 5.63
N LYS A 42 -25.26 -42.12 6.09
CA LYS A 42 -24.54 -41.45 7.16
C LYS A 42 -24.29 -40.05 6.69
N THR A 43 -25.16 -39.11 7.01
CA THR A 43 -24.93 -37.71 6.80
C THR A 43 -23.68 -37.32 7.55
N THR A 44 -22.55 -37.34 6.85
CA THR A 44 -21.34 -36.66 7.31
C THR A 44 -21.69 -35.19 7.35
N GLN A 45 -22.03 -34.71 8.53
CA GLN A 45 -22.27 -33.30 8.80
C GLN A 45 -20.98 -32.58 8.38
N ALA A 46 -21.02 -31.95 7.21
CA ALA A 46 -19.94 -31.10 6.77
C ALA A 46 -19.77 -30.03 7.83
N ASN A 47 -18.65 -30.12 8.53
CA ASN A 47 -18.20 -29.06 9.43
C ASN A 47 -18.33 -27.74 8.66
N PRO A 48 -19.07 -26.72 9.14
CA PRO A 48 -19.17 -25.47 8.42
C PRO A 48 -17.75 -24.95 8.29
N ALA A 49 -17.23 -25.12 7.06
CA ALA A 49 -15.92 -24.63 6.71
C ALA A 49 -15.81 -23.21 7.24
N SER A 50 -14.83 -22.99 8.08
CA SER A 50 -14.50 -21.68 8.61
C SER A 50 -14.53 -20.69 7.48
N THR A 51 -15.57 -19.87 7.44
CA THR A 51 -15.71 -18.78 6.48
C THR A 51 -14.40 -18.01 6.57
N PRO A 52 -13.64 -17.82 5.48
CA PRO A 52 -12.38 -17.12 5.55
C PRO A 52 -12.67 -15.76 6.17
N LYS A 53 -12.06 -15.49 7.32
CA LYS A 53 -12.24 -14.24 8.07
C LYS A 53 -11.86 -13.12 7.09
N ARG A 54 -12.86 -12.44 6.54
CA ARG A 54 -12.65 -11.34 5.61
C ARG A 54 -11.79 -10.30 6.31
N VAL A 55 -10.54 -10.21 5.90
CA VAL A 55 -9.63 -9.17 6.42
C VAL A 55 -10.20 -7.84 5.94
N LEU A 56 -10.72 -7.06 6.88
CA LEU A 56 -11.14 -5.71 6.60
C LEU A 56 -9.88 -4.90 6.34
N VAL A 57 -9.65 -4.54 5.10
CA VAL A 57 -8.58 -3.63 4.73
C VAL A 57 -8.95 -2.26 5.28
N THR A 58 -8.22 -1.82 6.30
CA THR A 58 -8.44 -0.50 6.90
C THR A 58 -7.78 0.59 6.04
N TRP A 59 -8.20 1.84 6.23
CA TRP A 59 -7.58 3.03 5.64
C TRP A 59 -6.07 3.05 5.80
N ASN A 60 -5.62 2.78 7.01
CA ASN A 60 -4.23 2.79 7.38
C ASN A 60 -3.43 1.76 6.58
N MET A 61 -3.97 0.56 6.38
CA MET A 61 -3.31 -0.47 5.55
C MET A 61 -3.19 -0.02 4.09
N LEU A 62 -4.19 0.68 3.55
CA LEU A 62 -4.12 1.23 2.20
C LEU A 62 -3.10 2.37 2.11
N ALA A 63 -3.03 3.22 3.12
CA ALA A 63 -2.04 4.30 3.19
C ALA A 63 -0.61 3.74 3.25
N ALA A 64 -0.34 2.74 4.11
CA ALA A 64 0.95 2.08 4.18
C ALA A 64 1.36 1.43 2.85
N ALA A 65 0.47 0.64 2.25
CA ALA A 65 0.73 0.01 0.95
C ALA A 65 1.00 1.04 -0.16
N ARG A 66 0.26 2.16 -0.14
CA ARG A 66 0.45 3.27 -1.08
C ARG A 66 1.79 3.94 -0.88
N ALA A 67 2.17 4.22 0.36
CA ALA A 67 3.44 4.85 0.68
C ALA A 67 4.64 4.00 0.20
N LYS A 68 4.62 2.68 0.44
CA LYS A 68 5.66 1.77 -0.06
C LYS A 68 5.82 1.81 -1.58
N GLY A 69 4.74 1.97 -2.32
CA GLY A 69 4.77 2.09 -3.79
C GLY A 69 5.43 3.37 -4.30
N LEU A 70 5.74 4.33 -3.42
CA LEU A 70 6.40 5.59 -3.79
C LEU A 70 7.89 5.64 -3.45
N VAL A 71 8.43 4.60 -2.81
CA VAL A 71 9.86 4.52 -2.51
C VAL A 71 10.68 4.68 -3.78
N GLY A 72 11.73 5.50 -3.71
CA GLY A 72 12.58 5.88 -4.85
C GLY A 72 12.12 7.13 -5.62
N ARG A 73 10.97 7.71 -5.30
CA ARG A 73 10.57 9.00 -5.88
C ARG A 73 11.47 10.13 -5.37
N PRO A 74 11.77 11.15 -6.19
CA PRO A 74 12.67 12.23 -5.80
C PRO A 74 12.06 13.10 -4.68
N TYR A 75 12.95 13.67 -3.86
CA TYR A 75 12.57 14.76 -2.97
C TYR A 75 12.48 16.08 -3.75
N VAL A 76 11.37 16.77 -3.59
CA VAL A 76 11.17 18.13 -4.12
C VAL A 76 10.53 18.97 -3.03
N TRP A 77 11.18 20.07 -2.64
CA TRP A 77 10.62 21.00 -1.66
C TRP A 77 9.28 21.57 -2.18
N GLY A 78 8.24 21.50 -1.38
CA GLY A 78 6.89 21.89 -1.78
C GLY A 78 6.19 20.89 -2.70
N GLY A 79 6.85 19.77 -3.06
CA GLY A 79 6.30 18.75 -3.94
C GLY A 79 5.24 17.87 -3.26
N ASN A 80 4.17 17.57 -4.01
CA ASN A 80 3.08 16.68 -3.56
C ASN A 80 2.53 15.82 -4.71
N THR A 81 3.36 15.52 -5.70
CA THR A 81 2.98 14.71 -6.88
C THR A 81 3.99 13.59 -7.11
N ILE A 82 3.64 12.63 -7.98
CA ILE A 82 4.53 11.52 -8.36
C ILE A 82 5.86 11.96 -8.99
N HIS A 83 5.99 13.22 -9.37
CA HIS A 83 7.22 13.80 -9.91
C HIS A 83 8.20 14.25 -8.82
N GLY A 84 7.73 14.35 -7.58
CA GLY A 84 8.53 14.62 -6.40
C GLY A 84 7.69 15.03 -5.22
N PHE A 85 8.21 14.72 -4.03
CA PHE A 85 7.54 14.95 -2.76
C PHE A 85 8.46 15.64 -1.76
N ASP A 86 7.90 16.52 -0.93
CA ASP A 86 8.42 16.74 0.41
C ASP A 86 7.72 15.80 1.42
N CYS A 87 8.11 15.85 2.67
CA CYS A 87 7.62 14.92 3.69
C CYS A 87 6.09 14.96 3.86
N SER A 88 5.53 16.13 4.00
CA SER A 88 4.08 16.33 4.20
C SER A 88 3.29 16.25 2.90
N GLY A 89 3.90 16.57 1.76
CA GLY A 89 3.31 16.36 0.44
C GLY A 89 3.17 14.89 0.09
N LEU A 90 4.15 14.05 0.50
CA LEU A 90 4.04 12.59 0.39
C LEU A 90 2.84 12.06 1.17
N THR A 91 2.71 12.41 2.45
CA THR A 91 1.58 11.97 3.28
C THR A 91 0.25 12.49 2.75
N GLN A 92 0.19 13.74 2.32
CA GLN A 92 -1.00 14.33 1.71
C GLN A 92 -1.41 13.56 0.44
N TRP A 93 -0.46 13.24 -0.43
CA TRP A 93 -0.72 12.48 -1.64
C TRP A 93 -1.19 11.06 -1.32
N VAL A 94 -0.53 10.38 -0.38
CA VAL A 94 -0.87 9.01 0.05
C VAL A 94 -2.31 8.95 0.53
N TYR A 95 -2.72 9.85 1.42
CA TYR A 95 -4.08 9.88 1.95
C TYR A 95 -5.12 10.27 0.90
N GLY A 96 -4.80 11.22 0.03
CA GLY A 96 -5.69 11.63 -1.07
C GLY A 96 -5.95 10.53 -2.10
N HIS A 97 -5.01 9.57 -2.25
CA HIS A 97 -5.09 8.48 -3.21
C HIS A 97 -5.45 7.12 -2.60
N THR A 98 -5.88 7.06 -1.35
CA THR A 98 -6.53 5.88 -0.79
C THR A 98 -7.94 5.74 -1.35
N SER A 99 -8.56 4.57 -1.18
CA SER A 99 -9.91 4.30 -1.69
C SER A 99 -11.00 5.26 -1.19
N HIS A 100 -10.70 6.01 -0.15
CA HIS A 100 -11.63 6.97 0.44
C HIS A 100 -11.24 8.45 0.20
N GLY A 101 -10.08 8.71 -0.41
CA GLY A 101 -9.69 10.04 -0.88
C GLY A 101 -9.65 11.11 0.21
N LYS A 102 -9.02 10.85 1.35
CA LYS A 102 -8.96 11.82 2.45
C LYS A 102 -7.97 12.94 2.14
N HIS A 103 -8.45 14.15 1.99
CA HIS A 103 -7.61 15.34 1.96
C HIS A 103 -7.17 15.71 3.37
N ILE A 104 -5.85 15.80 3.58
CA ILE A 104 -5.23 16.24 4.82
C ILE A 104 -4.45 17.52 4.60
N GLN A 105 -4.08 18.20 5.69
CA GLN A 105 -3.37 19.47 5.65
C GLN A 105 -2.03 19.38 4.90
N ARG A 106 -1.55 20.53 4.38
CA ARG A 106 -0.35 20.56 3.52
C ARG A 106 0.95 20.42 4.29
N THR A 107 1.08 21.03 5.45
CA THR A 107 2.34 21.04 6.21
C THR A 107 2.37 19.97 7.30
N ALA A 108 3.57 19.54 7.70
CA ALA A 108 3.74 18.54 8.76
C ALA A 108 3.12 18.99 10.08
N GLU A 109 3.31 20.25 10.46
CA GLU A 109 2.70 20.84 11.66
C GLU A 109 1.17 20.85 11.57
N ALA A 110 0.60 21.28 10.45
CA ALA A 110 -0.85 21.32 10.29
C ALA A 110 -1.47 19.91 10.28
N GLN A 111 -0.79 18.92 9.72
CA GLN A 111 -1.18 17.52 9.82
C GLN A 111 -1.12 17.01 11.26
N PHE A 112 -0.06 17.37 12.00
CA PHE A 112 0.05 17.03 13.42
C PHE A 112 -1.14 17.59 14.22
N LEU A 113 -1.59 18.80 13.96
CA LEU A 113 -2.74 19.40 14.63
C LEU A 113 -4.07 18.74 14.23
N GLU A 114 -4.18 18.23 13.00
CA GLU A 114 -5.38 17.55 12.49
C GLU A 114 -5.54 16.14 13.07
N PHE A 115 -4.44 15.40 13.23
CA PHE A 115 -4.48 14.00 13.60
C PHE A 115 -4.65 13.79 15.11
N ARG A 116 -5.46 12.81 15.50
CA ARG A 116 -5.57 12.40 16.90
C ARG A 116 -4.30 11.67 17.34
N ARG A 117 -3.68 12.15 18.44
CA ARG A 117 -2.48 11.53 19.01
C ARG A 117 -2.79 10.15 19.56
N ILE A 118 -1.86 9.24 19.33
CA ILE A 118 -1.88 7.87 19.84
C ILE A 118 -0.51 7.50 20.38
N SER A 119 -0.44 6.52 21.26
CA SER A 119 0.84 5.94 21.67
C SER A 119 1.44 5.06 20.57
N HIS A 120 2.75 4.88 20.56
CA HIS A 120 3.42 3.94 19.63
C HIS A 120 2.80 2.54 19.69
N ALA A 121 2.49 2.03 20.89
CA ALA A 121 1.88 0.71 21.06
C ALA A 121 0.49 0.57 20.40
N ARG A 122 -0.18 1.68 20.11
CA ARG A 122 -1.48 1.71 19.41
C ARG A 122 -1.35 2.06 17.93
N ALA A 123 -0.17 2.51 17.50
CA ALA A 123 0.06 2.88 16.10
C ALA A 123 -0.03 1.64 15.19
N ARG A 124 -0.61 1.83 14.02
CA ARG A 124 -0.80 0.81 12.99
C ARG A 124 -0.19 1.29 11.68
N PRO A 125 0.29 0.39 10.83
CA PRO A 125 0.76 0.77 9.50
C PRO A 125 -0.24 1.68 8.80
N GLY A 126 0.25 2.82 8.29
CA GLY A 126 -0.56 3.87 7.67
C GLY A 126 -0.91 5.04 8.58
N ASP A 127 -0.72 4.93 9.90
CA ASP A 127 -0.71 6.12 10.77
C ASP A 127 0.49 7.00 10.45
N LEU A 128 0.56 8.21 11.01
CA LEU A 128 1.66 9.13 10.78
C LEU A 128 2.63 9.17 11.96
N VAL A 129 3.92 9.30 11.64
CA VAL A 129 5.01 9.58 12.58
C VAL A 129 5.42 11.02 12.42
N PHE A 130 5.36 11.80 13.48
CA PHE A 130 5.69 13.23 13.51
C PHE A 130 6.96 13.47 14.30
N PHE A 131 7.88 14.27 13.75
CA PHE A 131 9.17 14.61 14.34
C PHE A 131 9.17 16.02 14.87
N HIS A 132 9.58 16.18 16.12
CA HIS A 132 9.59 17.45 16.82
C HIS A 132 10.98 18.07 16.88
N VAL A 133 11.06 19.40 16.84
CA VAL A 133 12.34 20.15 16.91
C VAL A 133 13.03 20.07 18.25
N THR A 134 12.30 19.70 19.30
CA THR A 134 12.84 19.53 20.65
C THR A 134 12.32 18.25 21.29
N SER A 135 12.88 17.90 22.47
CA SER A 135 12.40 16.76 23.26
C SER A 135 10.99 16.93 23.85
N TYR A 136 10.39 18.11 23.73
CA TYR A 136 9.02 18.34 24.15
C TYR A 136 8.03 17.90 23.06
N PRO A 137 7.12 16.94 23.33
CA PRO A 137 6.21 16.39 22.31
C PRO A 137 5.16 17.35 21.75
N GLY A 138 5.02 18.54 22.33
CA GLY A 138 4.14 19.61 21.84
C GLY A 138 4.89 20.70 21.06
N SER A 139 6.23 20.55 20.87
CA SER A 139 6.98 21.51 20.08
C SER A 139 6.70 21.35 18.58
N TYR A 140 7.09 22.38 17.81
CA TYR A 140 6.87 22.42 16.37
C TYR A 140 7.32 21.13 15.66
N VAL A 141 6.48 20.65 14.73
CA VAL A 141 6.73 19.47 13.91
C VAL A 141 7.36 19.87 12.58
N TYR A 142 8.59 19.44 12.38
CA TYR A 142 9.35 19.78 11.18
C TYR A 142 9.32 18.69 10.09
N HIS A 143 8.98 17.44 10.48
CA HIS A 143 9.00 16.30 9.55
C HIS A 143 7.89 15.30 9.87
N VAL A 144 7.46 14.55 8.84
CA VAL A 144 6.41 13.54 8.96
C VAL A 144 6.67 12.38 8.00
N GLY A 145 6.28 11.18 8.42
CA GLY A 145 6.31 9.98 7.58
C GLY A 145 5.07 9.10 7.80
N VAL A 146 4.86 8.17 6.89
CA VAL A 146 3.82 7.13 7.03
C VAL A 146 4.41 5.96 7.81
N TYR A 147 3.82 5.62 8.95
CA TYR A 147 4.23 4.51 9.79
C TYR A 147 4.00 3.16 9.09
N GLU A 148 4.96 2.26 9.19
CA GLU A 148 4.95 0.97 8.50
C GLU A 148 5.01 -0.24 9.45
N GLY A 149 5.01 0.03 10.75
CA GLY A 149 5.14 -0.99 11.80
C GLY A 149 6.54 -1.07 12.39
N GLY A 150 6.65 -1.53 13.64
CA GLY A 150 7.91 -1.61 14.37
C GLY A 150 8.55 -0.24 14.55
N GLU A 151 9.76 -0.06 14.05
CA GLU A 151 10.49 1.21 14.04
C GLU A 151 10.60 1.82 12.64
N TYR A 152 9.73 1.44 11.70
CA TYR A 152 9.87 1.82 10.31
C TYR A 152 8.77 2.76 9.83
N MET A 153 9.16 3.60 8.87
CA MET A 153 8.28 4.52 8.17
C MET A 153 8.67 4.65 6.69
N VAL A 154 7.78 5.19 5.89
CA VAL A 154 8.10 5.74 4.57
C VAL A 154 8.01 7.26 4.65
N ALA A 155 9.08 7.95 4.27
CA ALA A 155 9.11 9.41 4.27
C ALA A 155 9.94 9.95 3.10
N ALA A 156 9.61 11.15 2.61
CA ALA A 156 10.47 11.92 1.72
C ALA A 156 11.46 12.70 2.59
N THR A 157 12.75 12.34 2.52
CA THR A 157 13.76 12.75 3.52
C THR A 157 14.43 14.06 3.16
N THR A 158 15.22 14.07 2.08
CA THR A 158 15.99 15.24 1.65
C THR A 158 16.40 15.09 0.18
N TYR A 159 16.97 16.17 -0.37
CA TYR A 159 17.53 16.15 -1.71
C TYR A 159 18.60 15.06 -1.88
N GLY A 160 18.51 14.32 -2.97
CA GLY A 160 19.39 13.19 -3.29
C GLY A 160 18.99 11.86 -2.66
N GLU A 161 18.21 11.85 -1.59
CA GLU A 161 17.71 10.61 -0.97
C GLU A 161 16.29 10.25 -1.39
N GLY A 162 15.41 11.24 -1.54
CA GLY A 162 14.05 11.05 -1.99
C GLY A 162 13.15 10.34 -0.97
N VAL A 163 12.17 9.60 -1.48
CA VAL A 163 11.24 8.79 -0.67
C VAL A 163 11.90 7.48 -0.30
N ARG A 164 11.98 7.19 1.00
CA ARG A 164 12.66 6.00 1.54
C ARG A 164 11.80 5.26 2.55
N TYR A 165 11.99 3.95 2.58
CA TYR A 165 11.60 3.09 3.71
C TYR A 165 12.77 3.08 4.69
N GLN A 166 12.58 3.56 5.90
CA GLN A 166 13.67 3.74 6.88
C GLN A 166 13.17 3.66 8.31
N SER A 167 14.10 3.43 9.25
CA SER A 167 13.79 3.54 10.68
C SER A 167 13.54 5.01 11.05
N PHE A 168 12.62 5.26 11.97
CA PHE A 168 12.42 6.57 12.59
C PHE A 168 13.20 6.73 13.92
N ALA A 169 13.81 5.66 14.42
CA ALA A 169 14.52 5.65 15.70
C ALA A 169 15.96 6.23 15.63
N TRP A 170 16.34 6.84 14.50
CA TRP A 170 17.67 7.44 14.34
C TRP A 170 17.76 8.81 15.01
N GLY A 171 18.98 9.13 15.52
CA GLY A 171 19.35 10.49 15.93
C GLY A 171 18.72 11.01 17.22
N GLY A 172 18.10 10.17 18.06
CA GLY A 172 17.49 10.59 19.32
C GLY A 172 16.31 11.57 19.16
N ASN A 173 15.67 11.57 18.01
CA ASN A 173 14.53 12.45 17.72
C ASN A 173 13.35 12.15 18.64
N THR A 174 12.66 13.19 19.09
CA THR A 174 11.35 13.05 19.71
C THR A 174 10.30 12.85 18.64
N VAL A 175 9.63 11.70 18.68
CA VAL A 175 8.57 11.37 17.75
C VAL A 175 7.24 11.18 18.49
N THR A 176 6.15 11.52 17.80
CA THR A 176 4.78 11.22 18.22
C THR A 176 4.03 10.57 17.08
N PHE A 177 2.92 9.90 17.42
CA PHE A 177 2.10 9.19 16.43
C PHE A 177 0.72 9.80 16.37
N GLY A 178 0.16 9.85 15.17
CA GLY A 178 -1.19 10.32 14.96
C GLY A 178 -1.98 9.42 14.01
N THR A 179 -3.27 9.26 14.32
CA THR A 179 -4.21 8.53 13.48
C THR A 179 -5.37 9.42 13.05
N ILE A 180 -5.89 9.19 11.87
CA ILE A 180 -7.18 9.76 11.48
C ILE A 180 -8.28 8.92 12.13
N THR A 181 -9.11 9.57 12.94
CA THR A 181 -10.35 8.96 13.44
C THR A 181 -11.39 8.90 12.33
N HIS A 182 -11.96 7.74 12.17
CA HIS A 182 -13.17 7.52 11.38
C HIS A 182 -14.38 7.88 12.21
#